data_45c0edd9efc7de290431f21485cdf3f6
#
_entry.id   45c0edd9efc7de290431f21485cdf3f6
#
_cell.length_a   1.000
_cell.length_b   1.000
_cell.length_c   1.000
_cell.angle_alpha   90.00
_cell.angle_beta   90.00
_cell.angle_gamma   90.00
#
_symmetry.space_group_name_H-M   'P 1'
#
loop_
_entity.id
_entity.type
_entity.pdbx_description
1 polymer ?
#
loop_
_entity_poly.entity_id
_entity_poly.type
_entity_poly.pdbx_seq_one_letter_code
_entity_poly.pdbx_strand_id
1 'polypeptide(L)'
;GVIGTYYASEAGFEKNIADVCKDHYAPLGPSDEVPNSPISIVVALADKIDTLTSFWAINEKPTGSKDPFALRRSALGLIRIIIENDIRISLSDILALGNDGADIEDLKYFIHQRMKVFLRDQSLRHDLIDACLSLDKGDDLALLVKKSFALMDFIETSDGSNLIQGFKRANNILLQAEQNDGVEYSYGADPKYAEEEAERNLFYALDNEEVKIRSALEKENFVEAMNSMANLRTPIDIFFETVQINSDVDITRRNR
;
A
#
# COMPACT_ATOMS: atom_id res chain seq x y z
N GLY A 1 -15.27 -11.94 28.29
CA GLY A 1 -15.96 -10.65 28.34
C GLY A 1 -15.86 -9.98 29.71
N VAL A 2 -16.67 -8.97 29.96
CA VAL A 2 -16.60 -8.14 31.20
C VAL A 2 -16.61 -8.97 32.49
N ILE A 3 -17.45 -10.00 32.61
CA ILE A 3 -17.48 -10.87 33.79
C ILE A 3 -16.15 -11.63 33.98
N GLY A 4 -15.50 -12.06 32.88
CA GLY A 4 -14.18 -12.69 32.94
C GLY A 4 -13.13 -11.78 33.55
N THR A 5 -13.17 -10.48 33.27
CA THR A 5 -12.28 -9.48 33.89
C THR A 5 -12.44 -9.45 35.41
N TYR A 6 -13.69 -9.46 35.91
CA TYR A 6 -13.93 -9.51 37.37
C TYR A 6 -13.38 -10.79 37.99
N TYR A 7 -13.64 -11.97 37.40
CA TYR A 7 -13.11 -13.21 37.92
C TYR A 7 -11.58 -13.28 37.91
N ALA A 8 -10.95 -12.78 36.83
CA ALA A 8 -9.50 -12.73 36.75
C ALA A 8 -8.90 -11.78 37.83
N SER A 9 -9.54 -10.62 38.06
CA SER A 9 -9.13 -9.70 39.09
C SER A 9 -9.27 -10.29 40.50
N GLU A 10 -10.39 -10.96 40.80
CA GLU A 10 -10.62 -11.64 42.08
C GLU A 10 -9.68 -12.83 42.30
N ALA A 11 -9.24 -13.48 41.21
CA ALA A 11 -8.23 -14.54 41.25
C ALA A 11 -6.80 -14.00 41.44
N GLY A 12 -6.60 -12.68 41.51
CA GLY A 12 -5.32 -12.03 41.77
C GLY A 12 -4.44 -11.81 40.55
N PHE A 13 -4.99 -11.90 39.32
CA PHE A 13 -4.25 -11.54 38.12
C PHE A 13 -4.06 -10.01 38.05
N GLU A 14 -2.93 -9.59 37.50
CA GLU A 14 -2.68 -8.18 37.22
C GLU A 14 -3.75 -7.60 36.28
N LYS A 15 -4.02 -6.31 36.45
CA LYS A 15 -5.08 -5.60 35.70
C LYS A 15 -4.95 -5.77 34.19
N ASN A 16 -3.73 -5.65 33.65
CA ASN A 16 -3.44 -5.78 32.22
C ASN A 16 -3.78 -7.19 31.68
N ILE A 17 -3.66 -8.24 32.52
CA ILE A 17 -4.03 -9.62 32.19
C ILE A 17 -5.54 -9.82 32.33
N ALA A 18 -6.14 -9.28 33.40
CA ALA A 18 -7.57 -9.38 33.61
C ALA A 18 -8.38 -8.66 32.52
N ASP A 19 -7.90 -7.51 32.05
CA ASP A 19 -8.56 -6.73 31.00
C ASP A 19 -8.60 -7.47 29.65
N VAL A 20 -7.66 -8.39 29.37
CA VAL A 20 -7.68 -9.24 28.15
C VAL A 20 -8.97 -10.01 28.01
N CYS A 21 -9.57 -10.47 29.12
CA CYS A 21 -10.86 -11.16 29.08
C CYS A 21 -11.98 -10.37 28.41
N LYS A 22 -11.90 -9.05 28.45
CA LYS A 22 -12.83 -8.12 27.81
C LYS A 22 -12.31 -7.70 26.42
N ASP A 23 -11.03 -7.36 26.33
CA ASP A 23 -10.47 -6.68 25.18
C ASP A 23 -10.26 -7.58 23.96
N HIS A 24 -10.05 -8.91 24.14
CA HIS A 24 -9.77 -9.80 23.00
C HIS A 24 -10.91 -9.88 21.99
N TYR A 25 -12.16 -9.58 22.39
CA TYR A 25 -13.28 -9.48 21.46
C TYR A 25 -13.27 -8.19 20.63
N ALA A 26 -12.65 -7.13 21.16
CA ALA A 26 -12.65 -5.81 20.50
C ALA A 26 -11.75 -5.78 19.27
N PRO A 27 -12.09 -4.94 18.26
CA PRO A 27 -13.39 -4.29 18.09
C PRO A 27 -14.43 -5.25 17.55
N LEU A 28 -15.69 -5.13 17.97
CA LEU A 28 -16.84 -5.90 17.45
C LEU A 28 -17.52 -5.19 16.28
N GLY A 29 -17.39 -3.87 16.21
CA GLY A 29 -18.00 -3.03 15.21
C GLY A 29 -17.06 -1.95 14.67
N PRO A 30 -17.50 -1.22 13.64
CA PRO A 30 -16.65 -0.21 12.98
C PRO A 30 -16.31 1.00 13.85
N SER A 31 -17.11 1.29 14.88
CA SER A 31 -16.95 2.43 15.78
C SER A 31 -16.40 2.07 17.17
N ASP A 32 -16.19 0.78 17.45
CA ASP A 32 -15.66 0.35 18.74
C ASP A 32 -14.21 0.73 18.90
N GLU A 33 -13.75 0.95 20.13
CA GLU A 33 -12.35 1.14 20.43
C GLU A 33 -11.55 -0.14 20.17
N VAL A 34 -10.33 0.00 19.66
CA VAL A 34 -9.39 -1.11 19.51
C VAL A 34 -8.59 -1.31 20.80
N PRO A 35 -8.14 -2.53 21.12
CA PRO A 35 -7.22 -2.76 22.22
C PRO A 35 -5.92 -1.97 22.00
N ASN A 36 -5.38 -1.37 23.07
CA ASN A 36 -4.13 -0.60 23.04
C ASN A 36 -3.05 -1.15 24.00
N SER A 37 -3.41 -2.08 24.88
CA SER A 37 -2.45 -2.79 25.71
C SER A 37 -1.76 -3.87 24.89
N PRO A 38 -0.41 -4.02 24.94
CA PRO A 38 0.32 -5.04 24.16
C PRO A 38 -0.23 -6.45 24.32
N ILE A 39 -0.58 -6.86 25.54
CA ILE A 39 -1.14 -8.20 25.80
C ILE A 39 -2.53 -8.33 25.17
N SER A 40 -3.39 -7.32 25.34
CA SER A 40 -4.74 -7.31 24.73
C SER A 40 -4.68 -7.32 23.20
N ILE A 41 -3.74 -6.57 22.60
CA ILE A 41 -3.49 -6.55 21.15
C ILE A 41 -3.14 -7.95 20.65
N VAL A 42 -2.15 -8.60 21.26
CA VAL A 42 -1.69 -9.93 20.81
C VAL A 42 -2.82 -10.96 20.92
N VAL A 43 -3.57 -10.99 22.02
CA VAL A 43 -4.64 -11.97 22.20
C VAL A 43 -5.82 -11.66 21.27
N ALA A 44 -6.15 -10.39 21.04
CA ALA A 44 -7.20 -10.00 20.10
C ALA A 44 -6.83 -10.34 18.64
N LEU A 45 -5.58 -10.18 18.25
CA LEU A 45 -5.09 -10.62 16.93
C LEU A 45 -5.16 -12.15 16.83
N ALA A 46 -4.68 -12.88 17.82
CA ALA A 46 -4.72 -14.34 17.84
C ALA A 46 -6.15 -14.88 17.70
N ASP A 47 -7.14 -14.33 18.44
CA ASP A 47 -8.55 -14.68 18.35
C ASP A 47 -9.11 -14.50 16.94
N LYS A 48 -8.80 -13.39 16.28
CA LYS A 48 -9.27 -13.09 14.93
C LYS A 48 -8.57 -13.92 13.86
N ILE A 49 -7.27 -14.17 14.01
CA ILE A 49 -6.50 -15.04 13.11
C ILE A 49 -7.00 -16.48 13.20
N ASP A 50 -7.14 -17.01 14.41
CA ASP A 50 -7.66 -18.35 14.63
C ASP A 50 -9.08 -18.50 14.03
N THR A 51 -9.96 -17.56 14.29
CA THR A 51 -11.32 -17.54 13.72
C THR A 51 -11.26 -17.55 12.20
N LEU A 52 -10.51 -16.64 11.58
CA LEU A 52 -10.47 -16.51 10.11
C LEU A 52 -9.87 -17.75 9.46
N THR A 53 -8.72 -18.21 9.93
CA THR A 53 -8.04 -19.38 9.35
C THR A 53 -8.80 -20.67 9.56
N SER A 54 -9.43 -20.88 10.73
CA SER A 54 -10.22 -22.07 11.01
C SER A 54 -11.47 -22.17 10.13
N PHE A 55 -12.20 -21.06 9.91
CA PHE A 55 -13.34 -21.07 9.00
C PHE A 55 -12.92 -21.20 7.52
N TRP A 56 -11.76 -20.65 7.14
CA TRP A 56 -11.18 -20.86 5.79
C TRP A 56 -10.79 -22.33 5.57
N ALA A 57 -10.20 -22.98 6.55
CA ALA A 57 -9.80 -24.39 6.47
C ALA A 57 -10.99 -25.33 6.23
N ILE A 58 -12.16 -25.03 6.76
CA ILE A 58 -13.39 -25.81 6.53
C ILE A 58 -14.27 -25.27 5.40
N ASN A 59 -13.74 -24.28 4.63
CA ASN A 59 -14.41 -23.63 3.50
C ASN A 59 -15.76 -22.96 3.84
N GLU A 60 -15.95 -22.49 5.07
CA GLU A 60 -17.11 -21.72 5.53
C GLU A 60 -16.87 -20.22 5.33
N LYS A 61 -16.85 -19.77 4.07
CA LYS A 61 -16.55 -18.40 3.66
C LYS A 61 -17.82 -17.55 3.54
N PRO A 62 -17.73 -16.22 3.80
CA PRO A 62 -18.87 -15.33 3.57
C PRO A 62 -19.26 -15.26 2.09
N THR A 63 -20.53 -15.40 1.77
CA THR A 63 -21.04 -15.34 0.39
C THR A 63 -22.15 -14.29 0.25
N GLY A 64 -22.04 -13.38 -0.71
CA GLY A 64 -23.04 -12.33 -0.93
C GLY A 64 -23.38 -11.57 0.36
N SER A 65 -24.66 -11.60 0.79
CA SER A 65 -25.10 -10.98 2.05
C SER A 65 -24.97 -11.90 3.28
N LYS A 66 -24.63 -13.19 3.08
CA LYS A 66 -24.58 -14.19 4.16
C LYS A 66 -23.20 -14.17 4.82
N ASP A 67 -23.19 -13.97 6.14
CA ASP A 67 -22.00 -14.01 6.98
C ASP A 67 -22.41 -14.47 8.40
N PRO A 68 -22.81 -15.75 8.55
CA PRO A 68 -23.36 -16.26 9.81
C PRO A 68 -22.34 -16.25 10.94
N PHE A 69 -21.05 -16.31 10.63
CA PHE A 69 -19.94 -16.34 11.59
C PHE A 69 -19.28 -14.97 11.78
N ALA A 70 -19.81 -13.93 11.15
CA ALA A 70 -19.29 -12.56 11.25
C ALA A 70 -17.82 -12.39 10.83
N LEU A 71 -17.36 -13.17 9.86
CA LEU A 71 -15.97 -13.18 9.40
C LEU A 71 -15.55 -11.85 8.79
N ARG A 72 -16.49 -11.09 8.17
CA ARG A 72 -16.20 -9.71 7.71
C ARG A 72 -15.88 -8.78 8.87
N ARG A 73 -16.53 -8.96 10.03
CA ARG A 73 -16.24 -8.19 11.25
C ARG A 73 -14.90 -8.61 11.86
N SER A 74 -14.60 -9.91 11.88
CA SER A 74 -13.30 -10.41 12.34
C SER A 74 -12.15 -9.86 11.50
N ALA A 75 -12.29 -9.87 10.16
CA ALA A 75 -11.31 -9.28 9.26
C ALA A 75 -11.18 -7.77 9.45
N LEU A 76 -12.27 -7.03 9.59
CA LEU A 76 -12.24 -5.60 9.90
C LEU A 76 -11.57 -5.33 11.24
N GLY A 77 -11.84 -6.14 12.25
CA GLY A 77 -11.21 -6.05 13.57
C GLY A 77 -9.70 -6.25 13.50
N LEU A 78 -9.22 -7.26 12.76
CA LEU A 78 -7.82 -7.51 12.51
C LEU A 78 -7.15 -6.31 11.83
N ILE A 79 -7.75 -5.80 10.75
CA ILE A 79 -7.27 -4.63 10.01
C ILE A 79 -7.15 -3.41 10.94
N ARG A 80 -8.19 -3.10 11.71
CA ARG A 80 -8.21 -1.94 12.61
C ARG A 80 -7.16 -2.05 13.71
N ILE A 81 -7.00 -3.22 14.33
CA ILE A 81 -5.99 -3.43 15.37
C ILE A 81 -4.59 -3.15 14.80
N ILE A 82 -4.28 -3.66 13.62
CA ILE A 82 -2.98 -3.47 12.97
C ILE A 82 -2.75 -1.99 12.63
N ILE A 83 -3.72 -1.34 11.99
CA ILE A 83 -3.56 0.04 11.50
C ILE A 83 -3.56 1.04 12.65
N GLU A 84 -4.51 0.96 13.58
CA GLU A 84 -4.68 1.96 14.65
C GLU A 84 -3.56 1.87 15.72
N ASN A 85 -2.90 0.71 15.84
CA ASN A 85 -1.71 0.55 16.69
C ASN A 85 -0.38 0.65 15.91
N ASP A 86 -0.39 1.01 14.63
CA ASP A 86 0.80 1.10 13.77
C ASP A 86 1.68 -0.16 13.79
N ILE A 87 1.07 -1.34 13.75
CA ILE A 87 1.78 -2.61 13.85
C ILE A 87 2.37 -2.98 12.49
N ARG A 88 3.70 -3.10 12.44
CA ARG A 88 4.45 -3.46 11.25
C ARG A 88 4.68 -4.99 11.26
N ILE A 89 3.90 -5.69 10.45
CA ILE A 89 3.92 -7.15 10.41
C ILE A 89 3.50 -7.66 9.02
N SER A 90 4.09 -8.78 8.60
CA SER A 90 3.66 -9.50 7.41
C SER A 90 2.32 -10.19 7.67
N LEU A 91 1.31 -9.83 6.89
CA LEU A 91 0.00 -10.47 6.97
C LEU A 91 0.08 -11.96 6.65
N SER A 92 0.89 -12.34 5.67
CA SER A 92 1.13 -13.74 5.32
C SER A 92 1.71 -14.53 6.49
N ASP A 93 2.71 -13.97 7.17
CA ASP A 93 3.37 -14.65 8.29
C ASP A 93 2.43 -14.87 9.46
N ILE A 94 1.63 -13.85 9.83
CA ILE A 94 0.70 -14.00 10.96
C ILE A 94 -0.46 -14.94 10.63
N LEU A 95 -0.95 -14.96 9.39
CA LEU A 95 -2.00 -15.88 8.98
C LEU A 95 -1.50 -17.32 8.93
N ALA A 96 -0.23 -17.54 8.58
CA ALA A 96 0.41 -18.86 8.60
C ALA A 96 0.57 -19.45 10.01
N LEU A 97 0.44 -18.64 11.06
CA LEU A 97 0.40 -19.12 12.44
C LEU A 97 -0.95 -19.76 12.83
N GLY A 98 -1.97 -19.57 12.00
CA GLY A 98 -3.30 -20.12 12.24
C GLY A 98 -3.45 -21.56 11.78
N ASN A 99 -4.62 -21.93 11.26
CA ASN A 99 -4.91 -23.29 10.83
C ASN A 99 -4.21 -23.63 9.49
N ASP A 100 -3.40 -24.68 9.46
CA ASP A 100 -2.63 -25.16 8.30
C ASP A 100 -3.50 -25.54 7.09
N GLY A 101 -4.79 -25.82 7.28
CA GLY A 101 -5.75 -26.13 6.21
C GLY A 101 -6.29 -24.89 5.49
N ALA A 102 -5.97 -23.68 5.93
CA ALA A 102 -6.48 -22.46 5.31
C ALA A 102 -5.72 -22.10 4.04
N ASP A 103 -6.47 -21.75 2.99
CA ASP A 103 -5.89 -21.08 1.80
C ASP A 103 -5.55 -19.62 2.15
N ILE A 104 -4.28 -19.39 2.48
CA ILE A 104 -3.78 -18.09 2.95
C ILE A 104 -3.89 -17.01 1.87
N GLU A 105 -3.66 -17.33 0.60
CA GLU A 105 -3.75 -16.35 -0.48
C GLU A 105 -5.20 -15.88 -0.70
N ASP A 106 -6.16 -16.79 -0.66
CA ASP A 106 -7.58 -16.45 -0.76
C ASP A 106 -8.05 -15.66 0.49
N LEU A 107 -7.57 -16.03 1.68
CA LEU A 107 -7.86 -15.27 2.91
C LEU A 107 -7.26 -13.85 2.88
N LYS A 108 -6.03 -13.70 2.41
CA LYS A 108 -5.40 -12.37 2.17
C LYS A 108 -6.24 -11.54 1.21
N TYR A 109 -6.64 -12.11 0.09
CA TYR A 109 -7.51 -11.43 -0.86
C TYR A 109 -8.80 -10.93 -0.19
N PHE A 110 -9.44 -11.76 0.61
CA PHE A 110 -10.63 -11.38 1.37
C PHE A 110 -10.35 -10.22 2.35
N ILE A 111 -9.24 -10.27 3.10
CA ILE A 111 -8.83 -9.20 4.02
C ILE A 111 -8.57 -7.91 3.25
N HIS A 112 -7.88 -7.95 2.11
CA HIS A 112 -7.67 -6.79 1.25
C HIS A 112 -8.99 -6.18 0.75
N GLN A 113 -9.97 -7.01 0.37
CA GLN A 113 -11.29 -6.49 0.00
C GLN A 113 -11.98 -5.77 1.17
N ARG A 114 -11.81 -6.23 2.40
CA ARG A 114 -12.34 -5.54 3.59
C ARG A 114 -11.59 -4.27 3.90
N MET A 115 -10.27 -4.27 3.72
CA MET A 115 -9.44 -3.07 3.86
C MET A 115 -9.82 -1.98 2.85
N LYS A 116 -10.09 -2.34 1.59
CA LYS A 116 -10.59 -1.38 0.59
C LYS A 116 -11.87 -0.67 1.04
N VAL A 117 -12.81 -1.43 1.62
CA VAL A 117 -14.04 -0.84 2.16
C VAL A 117 -13.73 0.10 3.31
N PHE A 118 -12.90 -0.31 4.25
CA PHE A 118 -12.50 0.49 5.41
C PHE A 118 -11.81 1.81 5.01
N LEU A 119 -10.86 1.76 4.08
CA LEU A 119 -10.13 2.94 3.61
C LEU A 119 -11.03 3.89 2.79
N ARG A 120 -11.96 3.35 2.01
CA ARG A 120 -12.94 4.16 1.29
C ARG A 120 -13.83 4.93 2.24
N ASP A 121 -14.24 4.34 3.37
CA ASP A 121 -15.03 5.01 4.41
C ASP A 121 -14.23 6.15 5.08
N GLN A 122 -12.89 6.12 4.98
CA GLN A 122 -11.97 7.21 5.35
C GLN A 122 -11.68 8.19 4.21
N SER A 123 -12.49 8.20 3.16
CA SER A 123 -12.37 9.08 1.99
C SER A 123 -11.16 8.82 1.09
N LEU A 124 -10.49 7.68 1.22
CA LEU A 124 -9.42 7.28 0.31
C LEU A 124 -10.00 6.85 -1.05
N ARG A 125 -9.41 7.34 -2.13
CA ARG A 125 -9.82 6.99 -3.49
C ARG A 125 -9.49 5.53 -3.82
N HIS A 126 -10.41 4.84 -4.46
CA HIS A 126 -10.31 3.42 -4.80
C HIS A 126 -9.12 3.10 -5.71
N ASP A 127 -8.86 3.95 -6.71
CA ASP A 127 -7.75 3.79 -7.65
C ASP A 127 -6.38 3.86 -6.97
N LEU A 128 -6.22 4.68 -5.92
CA LEU A 128 -4.99 4.79 -5.15
C LEU A 128 -4.75 3.56 -4.28
N ILE A 129 -5.81 3.04 -3.65
CA ILE A 129 -5.73 1.82 -2.86
C ILE A 129 -5.31 0.64 -3.75
N ASP A 130 -5.92 0.52 -4.94
CA ASP A 130 -5.58 -0.54 -5.90
C ASP A 130 -4.15 -0.42 -6.40
N ALA A 131 -3.68 0.80 -6.69
CA ALA A 131 -2.30 1.04 -7.09
C ALA A 131 -1.30 0.61 -6.00
N CYS A 132 -1.55 0.97 -4.73
CA CYS A 132 -0.69 0.59 -3.62
C CYS A 132 -0.69 -0.92 -3.37
N LEU A 133 -1.85 -1.58 -3.47
CA LEU A 133 -1.97 -3.04 -3.32
C LEU A 133 -1.21 -3.81 -4.41
N SER A 134 -1.17 -3.28 -5.64
CA SER A 134 -0.50 -3.96 -6.76
C SER A 134 1.02 -3.94 -6.66
N LEU A 135 1.61 -2.96 -5.96
CA LEU A 135 3.06 -2.80 -5.86
C LEU A 135 3.73 -3.82 -4.93
N ASP A 136 3.19 -4.00 -3.72
CA ASP A 136 3.86 -4.78 -2.65
C ASP A 136 3.07 -6.01 -2.21
N LYS A 137 2.10 -6.47 -3.01
CA LYS A 137 1.14 -7.50 -2.61
C LYS A 137 0.36 -7.20 -1.32
N GLY A 138 0.50 -5.98 -0.77
CA GLY A 138 -0.22 -5.51 0.40
C GLY A 138 0.01 -6.32 1.69
N ASP A 139 1.21 -6.88 1.86
CA ASP A 139 1.49 -7.79 2.98
C ASP A 139 1.67 -7.06 4.32
N ASP A 140 2.13 -5.81 4.30
CA ASP A 140 2.16 -4.91 5.47
C ASP A 140 1.04 -3.89 5.37
N LEU A 141 -0.04 -4.11 6.12
CA LEU A 141 -1.24 -3.27 6.06
C LEU A 141 -1.00 -1.83 6.57
N ALA A 142 -0.17 -1.65 7.61
CA ALA A 142 0.15 -0.33 8.15
C ALA A 142 0.97 0.48 7.14
N LEU A 143 1.97 -0.15 6.51
CA LEU A 143 2.77 0.48 5.46
C LEU A 143 1.93 0.86 4.25
N LEU A 144 1.03 -0.02 3.82
CA LEU A 144 0.13 0.22 2.69
C LEU A 144 -0.75 1.45 2.93
N VAL A 145 -1.28 1.59 4.14
CA VAL A 145 -2.09 2.76 4.52
C VAL A 145 -1.27 4.04 4.49
N LYS A 146 -0.06 4.03 5.06
CA LYS A 146 0.85 5.19 5.01
C LYS A 146 1.17 5.62 3.58
N LYS A 147 1.48 4.67 2.70
CA LYS A 147 1.73 4.92 1.27
C LYS A 147 0.50 5.53 0.59
N SER A 148 -0.68 4.97 0.86
CA SER A 148 -1.93 5.39 0.22
C SER A 148 -2.33 6.82 0.59
N PHE A 149 -2.18 7.20 1.85
CA PHE A 149 -2.46 8.58 2.29
C PHE A 149 -1.43 9.56 1.73
N ALA A 150 -0.13 9.25 1.79
CA ALA A 150 0.91 10.11 1.22
C ALA A 150 0.71 10.32 -0.29
N LEU A 151 0.30 9.28 -1.01
CA LEU A 151 -0.01 9.37 -2.44
C LEU A 151 -1.25 10.23 -2.69
N MET A 152 -2.30 10.08 -1.89
CA MET A 152 -3.51 10.90 -1.98
C MET A 152 -3.19 12.38 -1.80
N ASP A 153 -2.51 12.72 -0.70
CA ASP A 153 -2.14 14.10 -0.38
C ASP A 153 -1.29 14.73 -1.51
N PHE A 154 -0.37 13.95 -2.08
CA PHE A 154 0.47 14.42 -3.17
C PHE A 154 -0.32 14.65 -4.48
N ILE A 155 -1.19 13.72 -4.87
CA ILE A 155 -1.96 13.80 -6.12
C ILE A 155 -2.94 14.99 -6.12
N GLU A 156 -3.41 15.42 -4.95
CA GLU A 156 -4.27 16.58 -4.79
C GLU A 156 -3.52 17.90 -4.96
N THR A 157 -2.18 17.90 -4.93
CA THR A 157 -1.38 19.07 -5.23
C THR A 157 -1.29 19.36 -6.73
N SER A 158 -1.01 20.62 -7.08
CA SER A 158 -0.74 21.00 -8.47
C SER A 158 0.46 20.24 -9.05
N ASP A 159 1.49 20.02 -8.26
CA ASP A 159 2.71 19.33 -8.69
C ASP A 159 2.48 17.84 -8.94
N GLY A 160 1.74 17.18 -8.05
CA GLY A 160 1.34 15.78 -8.25
C GLY A 160 0.49 15.58 -9.49
N SER A 161 -0.53 16.44 -9.69
CA SER A 161 -1.38 16.39 -10.88
C SER A 161 -0.58 16.59 -12.17
N ASN A 162 0.33 17.56 -12.20
CA ASN A 162 1.17 17.85 -13.35
C ASN A 162 2.19 16.74 -13.64
N LEU A 163 2.80 16.17 -12.59
CA LEU A 163 3.72 15.03 -12.73
C LEU A 163 3.02 13.84 -13.39
N ILE A 164 1.80 13.51 -12.94
CA ILE A 164 1.01 12.43 -13.55
C ILE A 164 0.69 12.71 -15.02
N GLN A 165 0.37 13.95 -15.38
CA GLN A 165 0.13 14.33 -16.78
C GLN A 165 1.40 14.19 -17.62
N GLY A 166 2.55 14.65 -17.11
CA GLY A 166 3.86 14.49 -17.76
C GLY A 166 4.21 13.02 -17.98
N PHE A 167 4.03 12.19 -16.94
CA PHE A 167 4.25 10.74 -17.05
C PHE A 167 3.32 10.08 -18.09
N LYS A 168 2.03 10.41 -18.09
CA LYS A 168 1.08 9.88 -19.09
C LYS A 168 1.47 10.27 -20.52
N ARG A 169 1.95 11.51 -20.73
CA ARG A 169 2.45 11.97 -22.03
C ARG A 169 3.65 11.16 -22.47
N ALA A 170 4.66 11.02 -21.59
CA ALA A 170 5.87 10.22 -21.87
C ALA A 170 5.52 8.77 -22.20
N ASN A 171 4.71 8.13 -21.37
CA ASN A 171 4.29 6.74 -21.57
C ASN A 171 3.52 6.53 -22.89
N ASN A 172 2.64 7.44 -23.27
CA ASN A 172 1.91 7.35 -24.54
C ASN A 172 2.85 7.46 -25.74
N ILE A 173 3.87 8.33 -25.68
CA ILE A 173 4.86 8.49 -26.75
C ILE A 173 5.69 7.21 -26.86
N LEU A 174 6.14 6.66 -25.72
CA LEU A 174 6.89 5.40 -25.67
C LEU A 174 6.08 4.25 -26.29
N LEU A 175 4.85 4.03 -25.86
CA LEU A 175 3.99 2.96 -26.39
C LEU A 175 3.74 3.10 -27.89
N GLN A 176 3.56 4.32 -28.40
CA GLN A 176 3.41 4.56 -29.85
C GLN A 176 4.71 4.24 -30.60
N ALA A 177 5.86 4.63 -30.06
CA ALA A 177 7.17 4.33 -30.68
C ALA A 177 7.41 2.81 -30.72
N GLU A 178 7.17 2.09 -29.63
CA GLU A 178 7.28 0.64 -29.56
C GLU A 178 6.36 -0.09 -30.55
N GLN A 179 5.11 0.37 -30.66
CA GLN A 179 4.16 -0.19 -31.64
C GLN A 179 4.60 0.05 -33.10
N ASN A 180 5.11 1.25 -33.40
CA ASN A 180 5.54 1.60 -34.75
C ASN A 180 6.82 0.88 -35.18
N ASP A 181 7.76 0.74 -34.24
CA ASP A 181 9.07 0.14 -34.52
C ASP A 181 9.09 -1.39 -34.30
N GLY A 182 8.05 -1.94 -33.65
CA GLY A 182 7.94 -3.39 -33.36
C GLY A 182 8.99 -3.90 -32.37
N VAL A 183 9.53 -3.01 -31.52
CA VAL A 183 10.55 -3.30 -30.52
C VAL A 183 10.19 -2.68 -29.17
N GLU A 184 10.65 -3.28 -28.08
CA GLU A 184 10.54 -2.73 -26.74
C GLU A 184 11.77 -1.88 -26.43
N TYR A 185 11.57 -0.66 -25.92
CA TYR A 185 12.64 0.26 -25.51
C TYR A 185 13.01 0.06 -24.03
N SER A 186 13.61 -1.08 -23.69
CA SER A 186 13.92 -1.49 -22.31
C SER A 186 15.38 -1.26 -21.88
N TYR A 187 16.27 -0.85 -22.81
CA TYR A 187 17.71 -0.75 -22.52
C TYR A 187 18.15 0.52 -21.80
N GLY A 188 17.24 1.45 -21.59
CA GLY A 188 17.55 2.76 -21.01
C GLY A 188 18.27 3.69 -21.99
N ALA A 189 18.29 4.97 -21.62
CA ALA A 189 18.96 6.03 -22.39
C ALA A 189 20.39 6.24 -21.88
N ASP A 190 21.31 6.73 -22.76
CA ASP A 190 22.70 7.00 -22.43
C ASP A 190 23.02 8.49 -22.65
N PRO A 191 23.48 9.21 -21.60
CA PRO A 191 23.79 10.64 -21.68
C PRO A 191 24.77 11.03 -22.79
N LYS A 192 25.63 10.09 -23.26
CA LYS A 192 26.58 10.37 -24.33
C LYS A 192 25.94 10.66 -25.70
N TYR A 193 24.68 10.24 -25.89
CA TYR A 193 23.91 10.51 -27.10
C TYR A 193 22.99 11.74 -26.96
N ALA A 194 23.07 12.45 -25.84
CA ALA A 194 22.32 13.69 -25.63
C ALA A 194 22.92 14.82 -26.45
N GLU A 195 22.19 15.29 -27.46
CA GLU A 195 22.66 16.36 -28.37
C GLU A 195 22.29 17.74 -27.83
N GLU A 196 21.12 17.86 -27.17
CA GLU A 196 20.59 19.13 -26.70
C GLU A 196 20.84 19.35 -25.20
N GLU A 197 20.83 20.59 -24.75
CA GLU A 197 21.04 20.95 -23.36
C GLU A 197 19.89 20.44 -22.48
N ALA A 198 18.65 20.46 -22.99
CA ALA A 198 17.49 19.96 -22.28
C ALA A 198 17.57 18.45 -21.99
N GLU A 199 18.14 17.66 -22.92
CA GLU A 199 18.38 16.23 -22.71
C GLU A 199 19.38 16.01 -21.57
N ARG A 200 20.51 16.72 -21.57
CA ARG A 200 21.54 16.63 -20.52
C ARG A 200 20.99 17.07 -19.16
N ASN A 201 20.19 18.13 -19.13
CA ASN A 201 19.57 18.62 -17.90
C ASN A 201 18.56 17.62 -17.33
N LEU A 202 17.80 16.92 -18.19
CA LEU A 202 16.87 15.87 -17.76
C LEU A 202 17.65 14.67 -17.16
N PHE A 203 18.71 14.20 -17.81
CA PHE A 203 19.56 13.13 -17.23
C PHE A 203 20.11 13.52 -15.86
N TYR A 204 20.67 14.73 -15.74
CA TYR A 204 21.20 15.23 -14.47
C TYR A 204 20.13 15.31 -13.38
N ALA A 205 18.92 15.74 -13.72
CA ALA A 205 17.81 15.81 -12.77
C ALA A 205 17.35 14.41 -12.34
N LEU A 206 17.24 13.46 -13.29
CA LEU A 206 16.89 12.07 -12.98
C LEU A 206 17.90 11.43 -12.03
N ASP A 207 19.20 11.54 -12.32
CA ASP A 207 20.25 10.96 -11.47
C ASP A 207 20.23 11.54 -10.05
N ASN A 208 20.08 12.86 -9.91
CA ASN A 208 20.04 13.51 -8.61
C ASN A 208 18.79 13.15 -7.78
N GLU A 209 17.63 13.16 -8.43
CA GLU A 209 16.37 12.89 -7.71
C GLU A 209 16.22 11.39 -7.44
N GLU A 210 16.74 10.48 -8.27
CA GLU A 210 16.71 9.04 -8.00
C GLU A 210 17.38 8.71 -6.67
N VAL A 211 18.54 9.29 -6.37
CA VAL A 211 19.25 9.06 -5.09
C VAL A 211 18.40 9.51 -3.90
N LYS A 212 17.75 10.68 -4.01
CA LYS A 212 16.89 11.22 -2.95
C LYS A 212 15.62 10.36 -2.77
N ILE A 213 14.96 10.01 -3.87
CA ILE A 213 13.76 9.17 -3.87
C ILE A 213 14.08 7.82 -3.22
N ARG A 214 15.15 7.17 -3.62
CA ARG A 214 15.58 5.88 -3.05
C ARG A 214 15.83 5.98 -1.55
N SER A 215 16.60 6.98 -1.11
CA SER A 215 16.89 7.21 0.31
C SER A 215 15.61 7.52 1.12
N ALA A 216 14.67 8.28 0.56
CA ALA A 216 13.41 8.59 1.20
C ALA A 216 12.50 7.33 1.33
N LEU A 217 12.44 6.51 0.28
CA LEU A 217 11.69 5.24 0.29
C LEU A 217 12.25 4.24 1.30
N GLU A 218 13.59 4.13 1.41
CA GLU A 218 14.24 3.28 2.43
C GLU A 218 13.92 3.71 3.86
N LYS A 219 13.69 5.00 4.08
CA LYS A 219 13.29 5.58 5.36
C LYS A 219 11.77 5.65 5.55
N GLU A 220 11.00 5.15 4.60
CA GLU A 220 9.53 5.25 4.55
C GLU A 220 9.01 6.71 4.62
N ASN A 221 9.84 7.68 4.20
CA ASN A 221 9.46 9.08 4.09
C ASN A 221 8.82 9.34 2.72
N PHE A 222 7.56 8.90 2.57
CA PHE A 222 6.85 8.98 1.30
C PHE A 222 6.60 10.42 0.84
N VAL A 223 6.43 11.36 1.78
CA VAL A 223 6.26 12.78 1.47
C VAL A 223 7.52 13.34 0.78
N GLU A 224 8.70 13.03 1.30
CA GLU A 224 9.97 13.45 0.71
C GLU A 224 10.20 12.79 -0.66
N ALA A 225 9.89 11.49 -0.79
CA ALA A 225 9.96 10.80 -2.07
C ALA A 225 9.06 11.46 -3.13
N MET A 226 7.82 11.80 -2.78
CA MET A 226 6.88 12.48 -3.68
C MET A 226 7.35 13.90 -4.05
N ASN A 227 7.89 14.66 -3.10
CA ASN A 227 8.45 15.98 -3.36
C ASN A 227 9.66 15.90 -4.31
N SER A 228 10.52 14.90 -4.13
CA SER A 228 11.65 14.67 -5.04
C SER A 228 11.18 14.29 -6.45
N MET A 229 10.12 13.49 -6.57
CA MET A 229 9.49 13.23 -7.87
C MET A 229 8.93 14.50 -8.51
N ALA A 230 8.33 15.41 -7.73
CA ALA A 230 7.80 16.68 -8.23
C ALA A 230 8.88 17.59 -8.85
N ASN A 231 10.12 17.51 -8.36
CA ASN A 231 11.26 18.27 -8.92
C ASN A 231 11.58 17.88 -10.37
N LEU A 232 11.17 16.69 -10.81
CA LEU A 232 11.37 16.23 -12.20
C LEU A 232 10.43 16.92 -13.19
N ARG A 233 9.36 17.57 -12.71
CA ARG A 233 8.37 18.22 -13.58
C ARG A 233 9.00 19.21 -14.55
N THR A 234 9.73 20.21 -14.05
CA THR A 234 10.30 21.28 -14.88
C THR A 234 11.27 20.75 -15.94
N PRO A 235 12.24 19.86 -15.62
CA PRO A 235 13.10 19.27 -16.64
C PRO A 235 12.33 18.43 -17.67
N ILE A 236 11.29 17.72 -17.27
CA ILE A 236 10.42 16.95 -18.19
C ILE A 236 9.65 17.88 -19.12
N ASP A 237 9.04 18.95 -18.61
CA ASP A 237 8.29 19.91 -19.42
C ASP A 237 9.22 20.59 -20.46
N ILE A 238 10.41 21.06 -20.04
CA ILE A 238 11.39 21.68 -20.93
C ILE A 238 11.83 20.68 -22.02
N PHE A 239 12.09 19.43 -21.66
CA PHE A 239 12.45 18.39 -22.61
C PHE A 239 11.38 18.22 -23.69
N PHE A 240 10.09 18.07 -23.30
CA PHE A 240 8.99 17.92 -24.27
C PHE A 240 8.67 19.17 -25.09
N GLU A 241 9.04 20.34 -24.62
CA GLU A 241 8.84 21.60 -25.33
C GLU A 241 9.95 21.91 -26.37
N THR A 242 11.19 21.50 -26.06
CA THR A 242 12.35 21.92 -26.84
C THR A 242 12.97 20.80 -27.68
N VAL A 243 12.81 19.55 -27.28
CA VAL A 243 13.45 18.41 -27.95
C VAL A 243 12.49 17.71 -28.92
N GLN A 244 12.91 17.53 -30.15
CA GLN A 244 12.19 16.75 -31.15
C GLN A 244 12.41 15.25 -30.89
N ILE A 245 11.47 14.59 -30.19
CA ILE A 245 11.57 13.19 -29.79
C ILE A 245 11.72 12.26 -30.98
N ASN A 246 10.88 12.42 -32.01
CA ASN A 246 10.93 11.65 -33.25
C ASN A 246 12.04 12.20 -34.19
N SER A 247 13.30 11.98 -33.83
CA SER A 247 14.45 12.30 -34.66
C SER A 247 14.54 11.37 -35.89
N ASP A 248 15.03 11.90 -37.00
CA ASP A 248 15.33 11.10 -38.21
C ASP A 248 16.55 10.17 -38.01
N VAL A 249 17.36 10.44 -36.98
CA VAL A 249 18.53 9.63 -36.62
C VAL A 249 18.09 8.55 -35.62
N ASP A 250 18.15 7.29 -36.04
CA ASP A 250 17.68 6.16 -35.23
C ASP A 250 18.27 6.07 -33.83
N ILE A 251 19.58 6.33 -33.68
CA ILE A 251 20.26 6.28 -32.39
C ILE A 251 19.72 7.36 -31.47
N THR A 252 19.58 8.60 -31.96
CA THR A 252 19.08 9.72 -31.20
C THR A 252 17.60 9.50 -30.82
N ARG A 253 16.79 9.01 -31.77
CA ARG A 253 15.37 8.70 -31.54
C ARG A 253 15.18 7.63 -30.45
N ARG A 254 16.04 6.59 -30.47
CA ARG A 254 15.97 5.52 -29.44
C ARG A 254 16.47 5.95 -28.08
N ASN A 255 17.29 7.00 -28.02
CA ASN A 255 17.83 7.54 -26.78
C ASN A 255 16.87 8.55 -26.12
N ARG A 256 16.00 9.19 -26.88
CA ARG A 256 15.01 10.16 -26.46
C ARG A 256 13.72 9.53 -25.99
#